data_2124deb864f20f41a642f2a45f1349ac
#
_entry.id   2124deb864f20f41a642f2a45f1349ac
#
_cell.length_a   1.000
_cell.length_b   1.000
_cell.length_c   1.000
_cell.angle_alpha   90.00
_cell.angle_beta   90.00
_cell.angle_gamma   90.00
#
_symmetry.space_group_name_H-M   'P 1'
#
loop_
_entity.id
_entity.type
_entity.pdbx_description
1 polymer ?
#
loop_
_entity_poly.entity_id
_entity_poly.type
_entity_poly.pdbx_seq_one_letter_code
_entity_poly.pdbx_strand_id
1 'polypeptide(L)'
;MTALRRGVASAMPMYRQAIVPAISSNLRFYVAPTAASRYATEVPTHSKDSAEPIDANELMQQVMMSERSERPANRPIYLDAQSTTPVDPRVLDAMMPYFVEQYGNPHSRTHAYGWETEAATKQARENIANLIGSDSKEIIFTSGATECNNMILKGVARFYRSKKNHIITTQTEHKCVLDSCRALQEEGFEVTYLPVQKNGQINLEDLRKALRPTTSIVSVMTVNNEIGVIQPIKGCLLYTSPSPRDG
;
A
#
# COMPACT_ATOMS: atom_id res chain seq x y z
N MET A 1 54.84 25.74 -6.00
CA MET A 1 53.89 25.86 -7.16
C MET A 1 52.68 25.06 -6.75
N THR A 2 51.74 25.64 -6.05
CA THR A 2 50.47 26.28 -6.46
C THR A 2 49.53 25.29 -7.16
N ALA A 3 48.62 24.76 -6.34
CA ALA A 3 47.17 24.97 -6.30
C ALA A 3 46.36 24.31 -7.46
N LEU A 4 45.40 23.54 -7.13
CA LEU A 4 43.97 23.88 -7.25
C LEU A 4 43.10 22.73 -6.79
N ARG A 5 42.51 22.89 -5.60
CA ARG A 5 41.31 22.16 -5.18
C ARG A 5 40.11 22.77 -5.96
N ARG A 6 39.31 21.96 -6.60
CA ARG A 6 37.92 22.31 -6.91
C ARG A 6 37.01 21.21 -6.38
N GLY A 7 36.22 21.61 -5.40
CA GLY A 7 35.13 20.83 -4.84
C GLY A 7 33.98 20.73 -5.84
N VAL A 8 33.41 19.56 -5.90
CA VAL A 8 32.10 19.32 -6.52
C VAL A 8 31.13 19.13 -5.37
N ALA A 9 30.41 20.19 -5.04
CA ALA A 9 29.21 20.12 -4.21
C ALA A 9 28.09 19.56 -5.07
N SER A 10 27.75 18.31 -4.87
CA SER A 10 26.55 17.68 -5.43
C SER A 10 25.36 18.07 -4.57
N ALA A 11 24.50 18.92 -5.09
CA ALA A 11 23.22 19.28 -4.49
C ALA A 11 22.28 18.09 -4.51
N MET A 12 21.88 17.64 -3.33
CA MET A 12 20.71 16.78 -3.16
C MET A 12 19.44 17.64 -3.28
N PRO A 13 18.41 17.21 -4.01
CA PRO A 13 17.14 17.93 -4.03
C PRO A 13 16.42 17.76 -2.69
N MET A 14 16.01 18.89 -2.11
CA MET A 14 15.15 18.98 -0.93
C MET A 14 13.78 18.34 -1.22
N TYR A 15 13.43 17.34 -0.46
CA TYR A 15 12.05 16.88 -0.35
C TYR A 15 11.21 17.94 0.36
N ARG A 16 10.33 18.59 -0.38
CA ARG A 16 9.33 19.51 0.15
C ARG A 16 8.33 18.74 1.00
N GLN A 17 8.10 19.29 2.18
CA GLN A 17 7.02 18.93 3.10
C GLN A 17 5.67 18.98 2.37
N ALA A 18 4.97 17.86 2.29
CA ALA A 18 3.55 17.85 2.01
C ALA A 18 2.80 18.08 3.33
N ILE A 19 2.35 19.32 3.53
CA ILE A 19 1.28 19.65 4.47
C ILE A 19 0.02 18.99 3.91
N VAL A 20 -0.60 18.11 4.69
CA VAL A 20 -1.88 17.50 4.37
C VAL A 20 -2.96 18.57 4.61
N PRO A 21 -3.60 19.13 3.57
CA PRO A 21 -4.81 19.89 3.77
C PRO A 21 -5.96 18.92 4.05
N ALA A 22 -6.84 19.33 4.94
CA ALA A 22 -8.07 18.64 5.25
C ALA A 22 -8.82 18.23 3.97
N ILE A 23 -9.26 16.98 3.93
CA ILE A 23 -10.09 16.44 2.87
C ILE A 23 -11.42 17.19 2.88
N SER A 24 -11.57 18.15 1.99
CA SER A 24 -12.86 18.73 1.63
C SER A 24 -13.39 17.94 0.43
N SER A 25 -14.59 17.46 0.62
CA SER A 25 -15.52 16.82 -0.29
C SER A 25 -15.48 17.33 -1.73
N ASN A 26 -14.89 16.57 -2.68
CA ASN A 26 -15.24 16.59 -4.11
C ASN A 26 -14.45 15.49 -4.85
N LEU A 27 -14.78 14.22 -4.61
CA LEU A 27 -14.37 13.12 -5.48
C LEU A 27 -15.35 13.07 -6.68
N ARG A 28 -14.95 13.66 -7.81
CA ARG A 28 -15.61 13.41 -9.10
C ARG A 28 -14.94 12.22 -9.77
N PHE A 29 -15.64 11.10 -9.82
CA PHE A 29 -15.24 9.98 -10.67
C PHE A 29 -15.57 10.32 -12.13
N TYR A 30 -14.53 10.36 -12.98
CA TYR A 30 -14.70 10.45 -14.43
C TYR A 30 -14.62 9.03 -15.00
N VAL A 31 -15.75 8.50 -15.49
CA VAL A 31 -15.79 7.26 -16.24
C VAL A 31 -15.73 7.63 -17.72
N ALA A 32 -14.62 7.30 -18.39
CA ALA A 32 -14.50 7.44 -19.83
C ALA A 32 -15.39 6.36 -20.51
N PRO A 33 -16.12 6.70 -21.60
CA PRO A 33 -16.91 5.71 -22.31
C PRO A 33 -16.00 4.81 -23.15
N THR A 34 -15.83 3.57 -22.76
CA THR A 34 -15.25 2.53 -23.61
C THR A 34 -16.37 1.76 -24.28
N ALA A 35 -16.17 1.44 -25.57
CA ALA A 35 -17.10 0.70 -26.41
C ALA A 35 -17.32 -0.73 -25.88
N ALA A 36 -18.26 -0.90 -24.98
CA ALA A 36 -18.77 -2.19 -24.54
C ALA A 36 -20.23 -2.33 -25.03
N SER A 37 -20.40 -2.68 -26.29
CA SER A 37 -21.69 -2.99 -26.87
C SER A 37 -21.68 -4.43 -27.36
N ARG A 38 -21.96 -5.37 -26.47
CA ARG A 38 -22.56 -6.69 -26.87
C ARG A 38 -23.18 -7.50 -25.72
N TYR A 39 -23.13 -7.03 -24.47
CA TYR A 39 -23.81 -7.68 -23.34
C TYR A 39 -24.73 -6.71 -22.59
N ALA A 40 -25.46 -5.87 -23.34
CA ALA A 40 -26.44 -4.98 -22.73
C ALA A 40 -27.76 -5.74 -22.62
N THR A 41 -28.02 -6.35 -21.48
CA THR A 41 -29.37 -6.40 -20.95
C THR A 41 -29.60 -5.10 -20.19
N GLU A 42 -30.53 -4.33 -20.61
CA GLU A 42 -30.99 -3.01 -20.24
C GLU A 42 -30.57 -2.50 -18.84
N VAL A 43 -29.58 -1.62 -18.84
CA VAL A 43 -29.32 -0.72 -17.68
C VAL A 43 -30.24 0.49 -17.87
N PRO A 44 -31.03 0.89 -16.85
CA PRO A 44 -31.87 2.09 -16.94
C PRO A 44 -30.98 3.31 -17.14
N THR A 45 -31.21 4.06 -18.23
CA THR A 45 -30.55 5.35 -18.46
C THR A 45 -31.08 6.39 -17.49
N HIS A 46 -30.32 6.71 -16.45
CA HIS A 46 -30.56 7.89 -15.64
C HIS A 46 -30.06 9.13 -16.37
N SER A 47 -30.97 10.12 -16.50
CA SER A 47 -30.72 11.44 -17.05
C SER A 47 -29.61 12.21 -16.32
N LYS A 48 -28.82 12.95 -17.09
CA LYS A 48 -27.69 13.77 -16.63
C LYS A 48 -28.17 15.06 -15.96
N ASP A 49 -28.86 15.01 -14.85
CA ASP A 49 -29.02 16.22 -14.03
C ASP A 49 -29.36 15.80 -12.59
N SER A 50 -28.60 16.33 -11.63
CA SER A 50 -28.74 16.13 -10.18
C SER A 50 -28.31 14.77 -9.61
N ALA A 51 -27.01 14.46 -9.64
CA ALA A 51 -26.47 13.46 -8.72
C ALA A 51 -26.17 14.13 -7.38
N GLU A 52 -27.04 13.97 -6.40
CA GLU A 52 -26.71 14.26 -5.00
C GLU A 52 -25.55 13.33 -4.54
N PRO A 53 -24.67 13.79 -3.62
CA PRO A 53 -23.59 12.93 -3.12
C PRO A 53 -24.22 11.75 -2.39
N ILE A 54 -23.94 10.53 -2.90
CA ILE A 54 -24.38 9.30 -2.28
C ILE A 54 -23.71 9.18 -0.92
N ASP A 55 -24.49 9.06 0.15
CA ASP A 55 -23.98 8.80 1.49
C ASP A 55 -23.22 7.46 1.49
N ALA A 56 -21.98 7.47 1.94
CA ALA A 56 -21.14 6.28 2.03
C ALA A 56 -21.79 5.16 2.85
N ASN A 57 -22.62 5.50 3.85
CA ASN A 57 -23.36 4.52 4.64
C ASN A 57 -24.51 3.90 3.84
N GLU A 58 -25.17 4.68 2.99
CA GLU A 58 -26.25 4.18 2.12
C GLU A 58 -25.68 3.25 1.03
N LEU A 59 -24.54 3.62 0.43
CA LEU A 59 -23.82 2.77 -0.52
C LEU A 59 -23.36 1.46 0.14
N MET A 60 -22.85 1.53 1.37
CA MET A 60 -22.42 0.36 2.13
C MET A 60 -23.61 -0.56 2.51
N GLN A 61 -24.76 0.01 2.84
CA GLN A 61 -25.99 -0.75 3.07
C GLN A 61 -26.52 -1.40 1.78
N GLN A 62 -26.48 -0.71 0.64
CA GLN A 62 -26.89 -1.26 -0.66
C GLN A 62 -25.99 -2.42 -1.09
N VAL A 63 -24.67 -2.29 -0.91
CA VAL A 63 -23.71 -3.38 -1.17
C VAL A 63 -23.96 -4.57 -0.23
N MET A 64 -24.15 -4.32 1.07
CA MET A 64 -24.46 -5.39 2.04
C MET A 64 -25.83 -6.05 1.80
N MET A 65 -26.81 -5.32 1.27
CA MET A 65 -28.13 -5.87 0.95
C MET A 65 -28.10 -6.67 -0.36
N SER A 66 -27.33 -6.26 -1.39
CA SER A 66 -27.16 -7.01 -2.62
C SER A 66 -26.46 -8.35 -2.40
N GLU A 67 -25.46 -8.40 -1.51
CA GLU A 67 -24.79 -9.64 -1.12
C GLU A 67 -25.70 -10.63 -0.37
N ARG A 68 -26.77 -10.14 0.28
CA ARG A 68 -27.73 -11.00 1.01
C ARG A 68 -28.73 -11.69 0.09
N SER A 69 -29.01 -11.16 -1.09
CA SER A 69 -30.08 -11.68 -1.96
C SER A 69 -29.74 -12.93 -2.76
N GLU A 70 -28.45 -13.29 -2.88
CA GLU A 70 -28.00 -14.39 -3.76
C GLU A 70 -27.20 -15.50 -3.06
N ARG A 71 -27.15 -15.53 -1.74
CA ARG A 71 -26.45 -16.63 -1.06
C ARG A 71 -27.28 -17.93 -1.17
N PRO A 72 -26.69 -19.02 -1.68
CA PRO A 72 -27.34 -20.33 -1.63
C PRO A 72 -27.74 -20.65 -0.18
N ALA A 73 -28.97 -21.07 0.04
CA ALA A 73 -29.56 -21.27 1.37
C ALA A 73 -28.77 -22.21 2.32
N ASN A 74 -27.81 -22.96 1.78
CA ASN A 74 -27.01 -23.95 2.53
C ASN A 74 -25.50 -23.56 2.67
N ARG A 75 -25.09 -22.33 2.35
CA ARG A 75 -23.69 -21.96 2.50
C ARG A 75 -23.42 -21.48 3.92
N PRO A 76 -22.38 -22.01 4.62
CA PRO A 76 -21.98 -21.53 5.94
C PRO A 76 -21.68 -20.02 5.93
N ILE A 77 -21.87 -19.38 7.10
CA ILE A 77 -21.48 -17.98 7.29
C ILE A 77 -19.95 -17.88 7.20
N TYR A 78 -19.46 -17.01 6.34
CA TYR A 78 -18.03 -16.74 6.22
C TYR A 78 -17.60 -15.67 7.24
N LEU A 79 -16.68 -16.01 8.14
CA LEU A 79 -16.21 -15.14 9.23
C LEU A 79 -14.70 -14.85 9.17
N ASP A 80 -14.04 -15.20 8.06
CA ASP A 80 -12.60 -15.02 7.88
C ASP A 80 -12.28 -13.91 6.84
N ALA A 81 -13.03 -12.82 6.89
CA ALA A 81 -12.90 -11.71 5.94
C ALA A 81 -11.53 -10.99 6.01
N GLN A 82 -10.80 -11.19 7.11
CA GLN A 82 -9.44 -10.67 7.25
C GLN A 82 -8.43 -11.39 6.34
N SER A 83 -8.66 -12.66 6.00
CA SER A 83 -7.74 -13.43 5.14
C SER A 83 -8.00 -13.16 3.67
N THR A 84 -9.26 -13.11 3.27
CA THR A 84 -9.69 -12.79 1.90
C THR A 84 -11.16 -12.40 1.88
N THR A 85 -11.55 -11.66 0.85
CA THR A 85 -12.94 -11.28 0.59
C THR A 85 -13.29 -11.58 -0.88
N PRO A 86 -14.58 -11.67 -1.24
CA PRO A 86 -14.98 -11.68 -2.64
C PRO A 86 -14.44 -10.46 -3.37
N VAL A 87 -14.13 -10.63 -4.67
CA VAL A 87 -13.79 -9.50 -5.53
C VAL A 87 -15.04 -8.65 -5.74
N ASP A 88 -14.91 -7.33 -5.58
CA ASP A 88 -16.00 -6.39 -5.90
C ASP A 88 -16.43 -6.57 -7.37
N PRO A 89 -17.72 -6.69 -7.68
CA PRO A 89 -18.19 -6.87 -9.06
C PRO A 89 -17.68 -5.80 -10.02
N ARG A 90 -17.59 -4.55 -9.59
CA ARG A 90 -17.05 -3.44 -10.40
C ARG A 90 -15.56 -3.63 -10.73
N VAL A 91 -14.82 -4.22 -9.81
CA VAL A 91 -13.40 -4.55 -10.03
C VAL A 91 -13.30 -5.71 -11.01
N LEU A 92 -14.16 -6.74 -10.87
CA LEU A 92 -14.20 -7.86 -11.80
C LEU A 92 -14.51 -7.39 -13.21
N ASP A 93 -15.54 -6.54 -13.38
CA ASP A 93 -15.92 -5.97 -14.69
C ASP A 93 -14.77 -5.16 -15.32
N ALA A 94 -14.03 -4.39 -14.51
CA ALA A 94 -12.86 -3.64 -14.97
C ALA A 94 -11.67 -4.54 -15.35
N MET A 95 -11.54 -5.72 -14.74
CA MET A 95 -10.47 -6.68 -15.03
C MET A 95 -10.74 -7.55 -16.26
N MET A 96 -12.00 -7.94 -16.49
CA MET A 96 -12.37 -8.90 -17.54
C MET A 96 -11.84 -8.57 -18.93
N PRO A 97 -11.86 -7.32 -19.43
CA PRO A 97 -11.31 -6.97 -20.73
C PRO A 97 -9.84 -7.36 -20.91
N TYR A 98 -9.04 -7.25 -19.84
CA TYR A 98 -7.61 -7.59 -19.87
C TYR A 98 -7.34 -9.10 -19.91
N PHE A 99 -8.31 -9.92 -19.55
CA PHE A 99 -8.20 -11.37 -19.65
C PHE A 99 -8.58 -11.91 -21.04
N VAL A 100 -9.48 -11.24 -21.74
CA VAL A 100 -10.12 -11.81 -22.96
C VAL A 100 -9.83 -11.02 -24.25
N GLU A 101 -9.67 -9.69 -24.17
CA GLU A 101 -9.56 -8.82 -25.35
C GLU A 101 -8.27 -7.97 -25.35
N GLN A 102 -7.98 -7.29 -24.26
CA GLN A 102 -6.88 -6.32 -24.13
C GLN A 102 -5.65 -6.96 -23.45
N TYR A 103 -5.41 -8.23 -23.70
CA TYR A 103 -4.26 -8.94 -23.13
C TYR A 103 -2.96 -8.53 -23.83
N GLY A 104 -1.86 -8.55 -23.09
CA GLY A 104 -0.53 -8.22 -23.62
C GLY A 104 0.53 -8.15 -22.52
N ASN A 105 1.78 -8.16 -22.95
CA ASN A 105 2.91 -7.96 -22.05
C ASN A 105 3.32 -6.48 -22.08
N PRO A 106 3.22 -5.73 -20.97
CA PRO A 106 3.58 -4.31 -20.90
C PRO A 106 5.08 -4.04 -21.18
N HIS A 107 5.92 -5.07 -21.22
CA HIS A 107 7.32 -4.95 -21.59
C HIS A 107 7.58 -5.15 -23.10
N SER A 108 6.59 -5.56 -23.85
CA SER A 108 6.70 -5.71 -25.31
C SER A 108 6.57 -4.36 -26.00
N ARG A 109 7.69 -3.84 -26.53
CA ARG A 109 7.77 -2.48 -27.09
C ARG A 109 7.56 -2.38 -28.60
N THR A 110 7.36 -3.50 -29.28
CA THR A 110 7.39 -3.59 -30.75
C THR A 110 6.01 -3.70 -31.41
N HIS A 111 4.93 -3.76 -30.63
CA HIS A 111 3.57 -3.95 -31.15
C HIS A 111 2.50 -3.37 -30.21
N ALA A 112 1.30 -3.13 -30.78
CA ALA A 112 0.18 -2.46 -30.11
C ALA A 112 -0.26 -3.13 -28.80
N TYR A 113 -0.32 -4.43 -28.74
CA TYR A 113 -0.70 -5.15 -27.51
C TYR A 113 0.18 -4.80 -26.31
N GLY A 114 1.49 -4.62 -26.54
CA GLY A 114 2.42 -4.19 -25.50
C GLY A 114 2.19 -2.74 -25.09
N TRP A 115 1.97 -1.84 -26.06
CA TRP A 115 1.76 -0.42 -25.77
C TRP A 115 0.45 -0.16 -25.02
N GLU A 116 -0.63 -0.87 -25.38
CA GLU A 116 -1.93 -0.77 -24.70
C GLU A 116 -1.84 -1.23 -23.25
N THR A 117 -1.19 -2.36 -23.00
CA THR A 117 -1.03 -2.89 -21.65
C THR A 117 -0.02 -2.09 -20.82
N GLU A 118 1.02 -1.51 -21.42
CA GLU A 118 1.92 -0.55 -20.76
C GLU A 118 1.14 0.70 -20.31
N ALA A 119 0.31 1.26 -21.20
CA ALA A 119 -0.53 2.42 -20.88
C ALA A 119 -1.51 2.12 -19.74
N ALA A 120 -2.18 0.97 -19.78
CA ALA A 120 -3.11 0.54 -18.73
C ALA A 120 -2.40 0.35 -17.38
N THR A 121 -1.23 -0.28 -17.37
CA THR A 121 -0.42 -0.47 -16.15
C THR A 121 0.06 0.87 -15.58
N LYS A 122 0.45 1.80 -16.44
CA LYS A 122 0.86 3.15 -16.03
C LYS A 122 -0.32 3.90 -15.41
N GLN A 123 -1.49 3.85 -16.04
CA GLN A 123 -2.69 4.48 -15.50
C GLN A 123 -3.08 3.91 -14.13
N ALA A 124 -2.97 2.57 -13.96
CA ALA A 124 -3.23 1.93 -12.67
C ALA A 124 -2.28 2.44 -11.57
N ARG A 125 -0.98 2.60 -11.87
CA ARG A 125 -0.01 3.19 -10.93
C ARG A 125 -0.36 4.63 -10.57
N GLU A 126 -0.73 5.45 -11.56
CA GLU A 126 -1.12 6.83 -11.35
C GLU A 126 -2.37 6.93 -10.47
N ASN A 127 -3.36 6.07 -10.67
CA ASN A 127 -4.57 6.03 -9.84
C ASN A 127 -4.26 5.72 -8.38
N ILE A 128 -3.40 4.73 -8.12
CA ILE A 128 -2.97 4.38 -6.75
C ILE A 128 -2.13 5.51 -6.15
N ALA A 129 -1.17 6.06 -6.90
CA ALA A 129 -0.33 7.14 -6.44
C ALA A 129 -1.15 8.37 -6.03
N ASN A 130 -2.13 8.77 -6.85
CA ASN A 130 -3.04 9.87 -6.54
C ASN A 130 -3.87 9.62 -5.27
N LEU A 131 -4.32 8.36 -5.07
CA LEU A 131 -5.09 7.99 -3.88
C LEU A 131 -4.30 8.14 -2.59
N ILE A 132 -3.03 7.77 -2.60
CA ILE A 132 -2.17 7.79 -1.40
C ILE A 132 -1.25 9.01 -1.31
N GLY A 133 -1.28 9.91 -2.31
CA GLY A 133 -0.48 11.13 -2.33
C GLY A 133 1.01 10.90 -2.60
N SER A 134 1.35 9.90 -3.44
CA SER A 134 2.72 9.55 -3.84
C SER A 134 2.98 9.82 -5.33
N ASP A 135 4.23 9.63 -5.78
CA ASP A 135 4.57 9.58 -7.21
C ASP A 135 4.31 8.18 -7.77
N SER A 136 3.87 8.08 -9.02
CA SER A 136 3.60 6.80 -9.68
C SER A 136 4.83 5.88 -9.78
N LYS A 137 6.04 6.45 -9.73
CA LYS A 137 7.31 5.69 -9.69
C LYS A 137 7.57 5.02 -8.35
N GLU A 138 6.89 5.46 -7.29
CA GLU A 138 6.98 4.87 -5.94
C GLU A 138 6.04 3.67 -5.77
N ILE A 139 5.16 3.43 -6.76
CA ILE A 139 4.22 2.30 -6.73
C ILE A 139 4.86 1.07 -7.37
N ILE A 140 4.93 -0.01 -6.61
CA ILE A 140 5.42 -1.31 -7.08
C ILE A 140 4.30 -2.34 -6.89
N PHE A 141 3.89 -2.98 -7.99
CA PHE A 141 2.95 -4.11 -7.93
C PHE A 141 3.67 -5.39 -7.54
N THR A 142 3.07 -6.13 -6.63
CA THR A 142 3.57 -7.41 -6.13
C THR A 142 2.44 -8.43 -6.10
N SER A 143 2.77 -9.70 -5.89
CA SER A 143 1.79 -10.78 -5.76
C SER A 143 0.99 -10.73 -4.45
N GLY A 144 1.41 -9.93 -3.47
CA GLY A 144 0.74 -9.78 -2.19
C GLY A 144 1.64 -9.24 -1.08
N ALA A 145 1.08 -9.07 0.12
CA ALA A 145 1.76 -8.50 1.28
C ALA A 145 3.02 -9.27 1.70
N THR A 146 3.04 -10.59 1.53
CA THR A 146 4.22 -11.41 1.85
C THR A 146 5.41 -11.04 0.98
N GLU A 147 5.21 -10.85 -0.32
CA GLU A 147 6.27 -10.39 -1.22
C GLU A 147 6.70 -8.97 -0.87
N CYS A 148 5.77 -8.05 -0.64
CA CYS A 148 6.08 -6.68 -0.20
C CYS A 148 6.96 -6.66 1.04
N ASN A 149 6.58 -7.38 2.09
CA ASN A 149 7.30 -7.41 3.35
C ASN A 149 8.71 -8.01 3.18
N ASN A 150 8.84 -9.11 2.41
CA ASN A 150 10.14 -9.69 2.10
C ASN A 150 11.03 -8.72 1.31
N MET A 151 10.47 -8.07 0.28
CA MET A 151 11.20 -7.12 -0.53
C MET A 151 11.69 -5.93 0.28
N ILE A 152 10.84 -5.35 1.13
CA ILE A 152 11.18 -4.18 1.95
C ILE A 152 12.19 -4.57 3.03
N LEU A 153 11.88 -5.57 3.86
CA LEU A 153 12.73 -5.93 5.01
C LEU A 153 14.10 -6.40 4.55
N LYS A 154 14.14 -7.38 3.64
CA LYS A 154 15.41 -7.93 3.15
C LYS A 154 16.16 -6.93 2.26
N GLY A 155 15.44 -6.18 1.42
CA GLY A 155 16.04 -5.18 0.54
C GLY A 155 16.70 -4.06 1.31
N VAL A 156 15.98 -3.42 2.24
CA VAL A 156 16.52 -2.32 3.06
C VAL A 156 17.66 -2.80 3.97
N ALA A 157 17.47 -3.93 4.65
CA ALA A 157 18.50 -4.49 5.53
C ALA A 157 19.82 -4.75 4.78
N ARG A 158 19.74 -5.45 3.66
CA ARG A 158 20.93 -5.79 2.85
C ARG A 158 21.57 -4.56 2.20
N PHE A 159 20.77 -3.60 1.74
CA PHE A 159 21.28 -2.35 1.15
C PHE A 159 22.11 -1.54 2.13
N TYR A 160 21.68 -1.46 3.39
CA TYR A 160 22.37 -0.69 4.42
C TYR A 160 23.37 -1.52 5.26
N ARG A 161 23.55 -2.80 4.97
CA ARG A 161 24.33 -3.77 5.79
C ARG A 161 25.69 -3.26 6.24
N SER A 162 26.41 -2.54 5.39
CA SER A 162 27.75 -2.02 5.71
C SER A 162 27.76 -0.93 6.78
N LYS A 163 26.62 -0.27 7.04
CA LYS A 163 26.49 0.85 7.96
C LYS A 163 25.47 0.59 9.06
N LYS A 164 24.44 -0.21 8.78
CA LYS A 164 23.30 -0.43 9.66
C LYS A 164 22.88 -1.90 9.58
N ASN A 165 22.96 -2.60 10.69
CA ASN A 165 22.66 -4.02 10.79
C ASN A 165 21.53 -4.35 11.78
N HIS A 166 20.83 -3.34 12.29
CA HIS A 166 19.79 -3.52 13.29
C HIS A 166 18.39 -3.25 12.72
N ILE A 167 17.44 -4.09 13.09
CA ILE A 167 16.03 -4.04 12.66
C ILE A 167 15.17 -4.04 13.93
N ILE A 168 14.11 -3.24 13.94
CA ILE A 168 13.12 -3.24 15.02
C ILE A 168 11.77 -3.66 14.43
N THR A 169 11.09 -4.60 15.08
CA THR A 169 9.72 -5.01 14.75
C THR A 169 8.94 -5.34 16.01
N THR A 170 7.68 -5.72 15.91
CA THR A 170 6.84 -6.07 17.06
C THR A 170 6.68 -7.59 17.19
N GLN A 171 6.37 -8.07 18.39
CA GLN A 171 6.12 -9.50 18.63
C GLN A 171 4.82 -9.99 17.99
N THR A 172 3.88 -9.09 17.72
CA THR A 172 2.54 -9.38 17.18
C THR A 172 2.42 -9.08 15.69
N GLU A 173 3.54 -8.98 14.98
CA GLU A 173 3.54 -8.81 13.52
C GLU A 173 3.00 -10.05 12.80
N HIS A 174 2.54 -9.83 11.54
CA HIS A 174 2.19 -10.93 10.68
C HIS A 174 3.37 -11.90 10.48
N LYS A 175 3.08 -13.19 10.37
CA LYS A 175 4.09 -14.25 10.21
C LYS A 175 5.14 -13.94 9.13
N CYS A 176 4.74 -13.37 8.00
CA CYS A 176 5.68 -13.05 6.90
C CYS A 176 6.75 -12.01 7.31
N VAL A 177 6.44 -11.09 8.23
CA VAL A 177 7.42 -10.14 8.80
C VAL A 177 8.35 -10.86 9.75
N LEU A 178 7.79 -11.64 10.69
CA LEU A 178 8.58 -12.39 11.67
C LEU A 178 9.54 -13.38 11.01
N ASP A 179 9.08 -14.12 10.01
CA ASP A 179 9.92 -15.09 9.28
C ASP A 179 11.00 -14.38 8.45
N SER A 180 10.69 -13.22 7.85
CA SER A 180 11.69 -12.40 7.17
C SER A 180 12.77 -11.88 8.13
N CYS A 181 12.37 -11.46 9.33
CA CYS A 181 13.30 -11.03 10.38
C CYS A 181 14.17 -12.20 10.89
N ARG A 182 13.59 -13.39 11.07
CA ARG A 182 14.36 -14.59 11.46
C ARG A 182 15.41 -14.96 10.40
N ALA A 183 15.03 -14.95 9.12
CA ALA A 183 15.97 -15.18 8.04
C ALA A 183 17.12 -14.15 8.03
N LEU A 184 16.82 -12.88 8.31
CA LEU A 184 17.84 -11.84 8.42
C LEU A 184 18.76 -12.04 9.66
N GLN A 185 18.23 -12.56 10.77
CA GLN A 185 19.06 -12.95 11.92
C GLN A 185 20.06 -14.07 11.55
N GLU A 186 19.64 -15.05 10.77
CA GLU A 186 20.53 -16.09 10.25
C GLU A 186 21.64 -15.51 9.34
N GLU A 187 21.34 -14.40 8.65
CA GLU A 187 22.32 -13.64 7.86
C GLU A 187 23.24 -12.74 8.72
N GLY A 188 23.04 -12.69 10.04
CA GLY A 188 23.84 -11.90 11.00
C GLY A 188 23.32 -10.49 11.27
N PHE A 189 22.06 -10.18 10.96
CA PHE A 189 21.43 -8.94 11.40
C PHE A 189 20.92 -9.06 12.85
N GLU A 190 20.95 -7.96 13.57
CA GLU A 190 20.34 -7.85 14.90
C GLU A 190 18.87 -7.49 14.75
N VAL A 191 17.97 -8.18 15.45
CA VAL A 191 16.53 -7.89 15.43
C VAL A 191 16.02 -7.69 16.85
N THR A 192 15.41 -6.54 17.10
CA THR A 192 14.67 -6.28 18.35
C THR A 192 13.17 -6.48 18.08
N TYR A 193 12.58 -7.41 18.81
CA TYR A 193 11.14 -7.65 18.84
C TYR A 193 10.52 -6.90 20.02
N LEU A 194 9.83 -5.79 19.77
CA LEU A 194 9.19 -4.99 20.81
C LEU A 194 8.03 -5.77 21.42
N PRO A 195 7.94 -5.85 22.75
CA PRO A 195 6.80 -6.43 23.42
C PRO A 195 5.58 -5.52 23.27
N VAL A 196 4.40 -6.10 23.36
CA VAL A 196 3.13 -5.36 23.42
C VAL A 196 2.58 -5.35 24.83
N GLN A 197 1.84 -4.29 25.14
CA GLN A 197 1.13 -4.14 26.41
C GLN A 197 -0.12 -5.03 26.45
N LYS A 198 -0.82 -5.08 27.59
CA LYS A 198 -2.07 -5.86 27.75
C LYS A 198 -3.18 -5.47 26.75
N ASN A 199 -3.17 -4.22 26.28
CA ASN A 199 -4.08 -3.74 25.24
C ASN A 199 -3.62 -4.08 23.80
N GLY A 200 -2.49 -4.77 23.64
CA GLY A 200 -1.91 -5.15 22.35
C GLY A 200 -1.11 -4.07 21.66
N GLN A 201 -0.99 -2.87 22.21
CA GLN A 201 -0.19 -1.78 21.65
C GLN A 201 1.26 -1.85 22.12
N ILE A 202 2.18 -1.36 21.28
CA ILE A 202 3.57 -1.15 21.70
C ILE A 202 3.67 0.06 22.63
N ASN A 203 4.69 0.04 23.49
CA ASN A 203 5.06 1.22 24.26
C ASN A 203 6.07 2.05 23.44
N LEU A 204 5.77 3.33 23.21
CA LEU A 204 6.64 4.22 22.44
C LEU A 204 7.99 4.48 23.12
N GLU A 205 8.04 4.46 24.44
CA GLU A 205 9.32 4.60 25.16
C GLU A 205 10.24 3.38 24.96
N ASP A 206 9.65 2.18 24.83
CA ASP A 206 10.44 0.98 24.53
C ASP A 206 10.96 1.03 23.09
N LEU A 207 10.15 1.52 22.13
CA LEU A 207 10.64 1.80 20.78
C LEU A 207 11.80 2.80 20.81
N ARG A 208 11.66 3.91 21.53
CA ARG A 208 12.70 4.93 21.64
C ARG A 208 14.01 4.38 22.20
N LYS A 209 13.94 3.56 23.25
CA LYS A 209 15.10 2.91 23.85
C LYS A 209 15.76 1.87 22.92
N ALA A 210 14.97 1.22 22.07
CA ALA A 210 15.44 0.23 21.12
C ALA A 210 16.15 0.84 19.91
N LEU A 211 15.87 2.12 19.57
CA LEU A 211 16.50 2.81 18.46
C LEU A 211 18.01 2.99 18.69
N ARG A 212 18.78 2.64 17.67
CA ARG A 212 20.26 2.74 17.67
C ARG A 212 20.73 3.43 16.39
N PRO A 213 21.93 4.02 16.38
CA PRO A 213 22.54 4.55 15.14
C PRO A 213 22.65 3.50 14.03
N THR A 214 22.73 2.21 14.41
CA THR A 214 22.79 1.07 13.49
C THR A 214 21.42 0.57 13.06
N THR A 215 20.30 1.17 13.51
CA THR A 215 18.96 0.77 13.07
C THR A 215 18.73 1.17 11.62
N SER A 216 18.45 0.20 10.76
CA SER A 216 18.17 0.40 9.33
C SER A 216 16.68 0.54 9.04
N ILE A 217 15.83 -0.18 9.79
CA ILE A 217 14.39 -0.20 9.56
C ILE A 217 13.63 -0.45 10.85
N VAL A 218 12.47 0.16 10.96
CA VAL A 218 11.46 -0.10 11.98
C VAL A 218 10.19 -0.54 11.26
N SER A 219 9.71 -1.77 11.53
CA SER A 219 8.52 -2.35 10.92
C SER A 219 7.44 -2.55 11.99
N VAL A 220 6.34 -1.82 11.86
CA VAL A 220 5.20 -1.87 12.76
C VAL A 220 3.91 -1.86 11.94
N MET A 221 3.08 -2.87 12.10
CA MET A 221 1.78 -2.94 11.43
C MET A 221 0.85 -1.83 11.94
N THR A 222 0.05 -1.26 11.06
CA THR A 222 -0.91 -0.22 11.46
C THR A 222 -2.06 -0.79 12.26
N VAL A 223 -2.63 -1.90 11.80
CA VAL A 223 -3.72 -2.62 12.45
C VAL A 223 -3.38 -4.10 12.45
N ASN A 224 -3.50 -4.75 13.60
CA ASN A 224 -3.25 -6.18 13.68
C ASN A 224 -4.39 -6.95 12.99
N ASN A 225 -4.02 -7.85 12.09
CA ASN A 225 -4.97 -8.63 11.28
C ASN A 225 -5.79 -9.65 12.07
N GLU A 226 -5.31 -10.09 13.23
CA GLU A 226 -6.01 -11.12 14.05
C GLU A 226 -6.85 -10.48 15.16
N ILE A 227 -6.31 -9.50 15.89
CA ILE A 227 -6.94 -8.92 17.08
C ILE A 227 -7.44 -7.49 16.89
N GLY A 228 -7.26 -6.89 15.69
CA GLY A 228 -7.78 -5.58 15.33
C GLY A 228 -7.17 -4.40 16.10
N VAL A 229 -6.08 -4.59 16.82
CA VAL A 229 -5.40 -3.51 17.58
C VAL A 229 -4.74 -2.53 16.64
N ILE A 230 -5.08 -1.25 16.80
CA ILE A 230 -4.48 -0.13 16.07
C ILE A 230 -3.24 0.35 16.82
N GLN A 231 -2.09 0.32 16.15
CA GLN A 231 -0.82 0.77 16.71
C GLN A 231 -0.66 2.30 16.63
N PRO A 232 0.07 2.93 17.56
CA PRO A 232 0.28 4.39 17.60
C PRO A 232 1.29 4.86 16.54
N ILE A 233 1.00 4.64 15.26
CA ILE A 233 1.94 4.87 14.12
C ILE A 233 2.46 6.30 14.07
N LYS A 234 1.60 7.32 14.33
CA LYS A 234 2.06 8.72 14.37
C LYS A 234 3.17 8.93 15.39
N GLY A 235 3.06 8.32 16.57
CA GLY A 235 4.10 8.34 17.59
C GLY A 235 5.37 7.61 17.14
N CYS A 236 5.24 6.47 16.47
CA CYS A 236 6.39 5.75 15.90
C CYS A 236 7.17 6.62 14.91
N LEU A 237 6.49 7.32 14.01
CA LEU A 237 7.12 8.17 12.99
C LEU A 237 7.87 9.36 13.58
N LEU A 238 7.39 9.93 14.69
CA LEU A 238 8.08 11.04 15.37
C LEU A 238 9.49 10.66 15.86
N TYR A 239 9.72 9.39 16.19
CA TYR A 239 11.04 8.91 16.66
C TYR A 239 11.92 8.36 15.54
N THR A 240 11.35 7.98 14.41
CA THR A 240 12.06 7.29 13.32
C THR A 240 12.37 8.18 12.13
N SER A 241 11.64 9.27 11.95
CA SER A 241 11.91 10.26 10.91
C SER A 241 12.85 11.34 11.42
N PRO A 242 13.85 11.78 10.62
CA PRO A 242 14.67 12.94 11.01
C PRO A 242 13.76 14.16 11.19
N SER A 243 13.90 14.83 12.33
CA SER A 243 13.18 16.07 12.59
C SER A 243 13.60 17.14 11.57
N PRO A 244 12.67 17.91 10.99
CA PRO A 244 13.03 19.05 10.16
C PRO A 244 13.77 20.16 10.90
N ARG A 245 13.93 20.01 12.22
CA ARG A 245 14.60 20.99 13.10
C ARG A 245 16.07 20.67 13.40
N ASP A 246 16.56 19.50 12.93
CA ASP A 246 17.92 19.03 13.21
C ASP A 246 18.86 19.25 12.00
N GLY A 247 18.49 20.15 11.08
CA GLY A 247 19.29 20.57 9.92
C GLY A 247 19.57 22.06 9.93
#